data_6586c19fb685d7d34d45b25c62897992
#
_entry.id   6586c19fb685d7d34d45b25c62897992
#
_cell.length_a   1.000
_cell.length_b   1.000
_cell.length_c   1.000
_cell.angle_alpha   90.00
_cell.angle_beta   90.00
_cell.angle_gamma   90.00
#
_symmetry.space_group_name_H-M   'P 1'
#
loop_
_entity.id
_entity.type
_entity.pdbx_description
1 polymer ?
#
loop_
_entity_poly.entity_id
_entity_poly.type
_entity_poly.pdbx_seq_one_letter_code
_entity_poly.pdbx_strand_id
1 'polypeptide(L)'
;MLKQHNLPLILFYVFSITGVVVLFNLVTSYAQSNLRVSSKLGNNFIIDSKGLSECLKESKLLLKIKQSGLYLNAYLVPSSWEKNLSTNESLPSLAGHLHNSRVSLKGYSHLFKNCPGSDPEGKVNIEADDQHKQIKGVLTSGSLNLPFIAQSKISEKTSPITNH
;
A
#
# COMPACT_ATOMS: atom_id res chain seq x y z
N MET A 1 13.83 -53.64 30.27
CA MET A 1 13.92 -52.76 31.45
C MET A 1 14.38 -51.36 30.99
N LEU A 2 13.48 -50.48 30.68
CA LEU A 2 13.78 -49.05 30.38
C LEU A 2 14.20 -48.41 31.70
N LYS A 3 15.45 -47.96 31.77
CA LYS A 3 16.03 -47.29 32.92
C LYS A 3 15.17 -46.09 33.34
N GLN A 4 14.58 -46.17 34.52
CA GLN A 4 13.66 -45.18 35.13
C GLN A 4 14.27 -43.77 35.32
N HIS A 5 15.56 -43.57 35.02
CA HIS A 5 16.26 -42.30 35.19
C HIS A 5 16.01 -41.23 34.13
N ASN A 6 15.42 -41.60 32.99
CA ASN A 6 15.23 -40.61 31.89
C ASN A 6 13.80 -40.05 31.81
N LEU A 7 12.88 -40.54 32.68
CA LEU A 7 11.48 -40.11 32.67
C LEU A 7 11.30 -38.58 32.90
N PRO A 8 11.97 -37.94 33.88
CA PRO A 8 11.83 -36.51 34.10
C PRO A 8 12.39 -35.68 32.93
N LEU A 9 13.44 -36.19 32.30
CA LEU A 9 14.06 -35.53 31.15
C LEU A 9 13.18 -35.61 29.91
N ILE A 10 12.53 -36.74 29.67
CA ILE A 10 11.57 -36.91 28.59
C ILE A 10 10.34 -36.02 28.82
N LEU A 11 9.82 -35.95 30.03
CA LEU A 11 8.71 -35.08 30.39
C LEU A 11 9.03 -33.62 30.18
N PHE A 12 10.25 -33.20 30.52
CA PHE A 12 10.72 -31.83 30.29
C PHE A 12 10.72 -31.48 28.80
N TYR A 13 11.25 -32.34 27.94
CA TYR A 13 11.25 -32.14 26.50
C TYR A 13 9.84 -32.09 25.91
N VAL A 14 8.98 -33.00 26.31
CA VAL A 14 7.58 -33.04 25.84
C VAL A 14 6.86 -31.76 26.24
N PHE A 15 7.04 -31.29 27.47
CA PHE A 15 6.41 -30.05 27.94
C PHE A 15 6.94 -28.82 27.19
N SER A 16 8.26 -28.75 26.96
CA SER A 16 8.87 -27.68 26.20
C SER A 16 8.38 -27.63 24.76
N ILE A 17 8.35 -28.76 24.07
CA ILE A 17 7.88 -28.82 22.68
C ILE A 17 6.40 -28.48 22.61
N THR A 18 5.58 -28.98 23.50
CA THR A 18 4.15 -28.69 23.55
C THR A 18 3.92 -27.18 23.79
N GLY A 19 4.68 -26.58 24.71
CA GLY A 19 4.61 -25.14 24.98
C GLY A 19 4.92 -24.28 23.75
N VAL A 20 5.98 -24.63 23.01
CA VAL A 20 6.34 -23.94 21.76
C VAL A 20 5.25 -24.08 20.70
N VAL A 21 4.70 -25.26 20.51
CA VAL A 21 3.62 -25.52 19.54
C VAL A 21 2.37 -24.73 19.88
N VAL A 22 1.99 -24.70 21.16
CA VAL A 22 0.82 -23.92 21.61
C VAL A 22 1.03 -22.43 21.37
N LEU A 23 2.20 -21.89 21.76
CA LEU A 23 2.53 -20.48 21.50
C LEU A 23 2.51 -20.15 20.02
N PHE A 24 3.11 -20.99 19.18
CA PHE A 24 3.11 -20.81 17.74
C PHE A 24 1.68 -20.77 17.16
N ASN A 25 0.82 -21.70 17.58
CA ASN A 25 -0.58 -21.73 17.15
C ASN A 25 -1.35 -20.48 17.59
N LEU A 26 -1.13 -20.00 18.82
CA LEU A 26 -1.77 -18.78 19.31
C LEU A 26 -1.34 -17.56 18.52
N VAL A 27 -0.04 -17.38 18.29
CA VAL A 27 0.50 -16.26 17.52
C VAL A 27 0.01 -16.31 16.06
N THR A 28 0.01 -17.49 15.45
CA THR A 28 -0.44 -17.68 14.07
C THR A 28 -1.94 -17.38 13.93
N SER A 29 -2.74 -17.88 14.86
CA SER A 29 -4.20 -17.63 14.89
C SER A 29 -4.50 -16.14 15.06
N TYR A 30 -3.79 -15.48 15.97
CA TYR A 30 -3.91 -14.03 16.17
C TYR A 30 -3.51 -13.24 14.92
N ALA A 31 -2.39 -13.61 14.29
CA ALA A 31 -1.93 -12.97 13.06
C ALA A 31 -2.94 -13.16 11.91
N GLN A 32 -3.49 -14.36 11.74
CA GLN A 32 -4.49 -14.63 10.70
C GLN A 32 -5.79 -13.86 10.91
N SER A 33 -6.24 -13.67 12.14
CA SER A 33 -7.48 -12.95 12.43
C SER A 33 -7.33 -11.44 12.33
N ASN A 34 -6.18 -10.89 12.72
CA ASN A 34 -5.98 -9.44 12.81
C ASN A 34 -5.18 -8.83 11.64
N LEU A 35 -4.37 -9.63 10.93
CA LEU A 35 -3.53 -9.17 9.83
C LEU A 35 -4.03 -9.62 8.45
N ARG A 36 -5.25 -10.15 8.35
CA ARG A 36 -5.83 -10.50 7.05
C ARG A 36 -5.98 -9.23 6.22
N VAL A 37 -5.12 -9.10 5.22
CA VAL A 37 -5.28 -8.10 4.16
C VAL A 37 -6.51 -8.46 3.36
N SER A 38 -7.56 -7.68 3.53
CA SER A 38 -8.91 -7.95 3.00
C SER A 38 -8.96 -7.91 1.47
N SER A 39 -8.04 -7.15 0.81
CA SER A 39 -8.00 -7.04 -0.65
C SER A 39 -6.60 -6.63 -1.11
N LYS A 40 -6.20 -7.11 -2.29
CA LYS A 40 -5.07 -6.53 -3.01
C LYS A 40 -5.55 -5.26 -3.70
N LEU A 41 -5.05 -4.14 -3.24
CA LEU A 41 -5.26 -2.86 -3.90
C LEU A 41 -4.62 -2.88 -5.30
N GLY A 42 -5.26 -2.26 -6.29
CA GLY A 42 -4.67 -2.09 -7.62
C GLY A 42 -3.34 -1.33 -7.53
N ASN A 43 -2.44 -1.56 -8.48
CA ASN A 43 -1.11 -0.97 -8.41
C ASN A 43 -1.05 0.46 -8.97
N ASN A 44 -1.85 0.78 -9.99
CA ASN A 44 -1.80 2.04 -10.74
C ASN A 44 -3.19 2.65 -10.83
N PHE A 45 -3.33 3.87 -10.38
CA PHE A 45 -4.58 4.62 -10.43
C PHE A 45 -4.37 5.93 -11.17
N ILE A 46 -5.26 6.25 -12.10
CA ILE A 46 -5.23 7.53 -12.84
C ILE A 46 -6.24 8.47 -12.19
N ILE A 47 -5.75 9.58 -11.68
CA ILE A 47 -6.53 10.67 -11.10
C ILE A 47 -6.69 11.76 -12.15
N ASP A 48 -7.92 12.17 -12.42
CA ASP A 48 -8.20 13.34 -13.27
C ASP A 48 -8.02 14.61 -12.44
N SER A 49 -7.10 15.46 -12.85
CA SER A 49 -6.73 16.70 -12.17
C SER A 49 -7.29 17.96 -12.88
N LYS A 50 -8.37 17.80 -13.65
CA LYS A 50 -8.98 18.94 -14.39
C LYS A 50 -9.29 20.15 -13.53
N GLY A 51 -9.62 19.94 -12.25
CA GLY A 51 -9.85 21.05 -11.29
C GLY A 51 -8.59 21.79 -10.86
N LEU A 52 -7.40 21.34 -11.25
CA LEU A 52 -6.09 21.95 -10.92
C LEU A 52 -5.29 22.35 -12.16
N SER A 53 -5.95 22.47 -13.31
CA SER A 53 -5.31 22.78 -14.60
C SER A 53 -4.52 24.08 -14.62
N GLU A 54 -4.82 25.04 -13.74
CA GLU A 54 -4.11 26.30 -13.64
C GLU A 54 -2.72 26.18 -13.02
N CYS A 55 -2.50 25.19 -12.13
CA CYS A 55 -1.21 25.02 -11.46
C CYS A 55 -0.48 23.73 -11.85
N LEU A 56 -1.23 22.69 -12.22
CA LEU A 56 -0.66 21.47 -12.76
C LEU A 56 -0.63 21.55 -14.27
N LYS A 57 0.58 21.47 -14.85
CA LYS A 57 0.76 21.46 -16.30
C LYS A 57 0.10 20.25 -17.00
N GLU A 58 -0.34 19.27 -16.23
CA GLU A 58 -0.91 18.03 -16.72
C GLU A 58 -2.31 17.78 -16.15
N SER A 59 -3.21 17.33 -17.02
CA SER A 59 -4.61 17.05 -16.68
C SER A 59 -4.82 15.70 -15.98
N LYS A 60 -3.77 14.86 -15.88
CA LYS A 60 -3.86 13.52 -15.27
C LYS A 60 -2.64 13.25 -14.41
N LEU A 61 -2.91 12.71 -13.22
CA LEU A 61 -1.89 12.23 -12.29
C LEU A 61 -1.96 10.71 -12.21
N LEU A 62 -0.80 10.08 -12.11
CA LEU A 62 -0.66 8.67 -11.83
C LEU A 62 -0.32 8.48 -10.35
N LEU A 63 -1.20 7.80 -9.63
CA LEU A 63 -0.95 7.32 -8.28
C LEU A 63 -0.57 5.84 -8.38
N LYS A 64 0.72 5.54 -8.22
CA LYS A 64 1.25 4.18 -8.21
C LYS A 64 1.41 3.73 -6.77
N ILE A 65 0.69 2.67 -6.38
CA ILE A 65 0.70 2.13 -5.02
C ILE A 65 1.40 0.78 -5.02
N LYS A 66 2.34 0.59 -4.10
CA LYS A 66 2.96 -0.70 -3.76
C LYS A 66 2.48 -1.11 -2.38
N GLN A 67 1.78 -2.22 -2.29
CA GLN A 67 1.23 -2.76 -1.04
C GLN A 67 2.12 -3.86 -0.48
N SER A 68 2.42 -3.77 0.82
CA SER A 68 3.09 -4.80 1.60
C SER A 68 2.31 -5.06 2.89
N GLY A 69 1.47 -6.07 2.87
CA GLY A 69 0.51 -6.28 3.97
C GLY A 69 -0.47 -5.12 4.10
N LEU A 70 -0.56 -4.53 5.27
CA LEU A 70 -1.38 -3.35 5.54
C LEU A 70 -0.66 -2.04 5.16
N TYR A 71 0.65 -2.07 4.93
CA TYR A 71 1.43 -0.88 4.61
C TYR A 71 1.39 -0.56 3.13
N LEU A 72 1.31 0.71 2.83
CA LEU A 72 1.27 1.26 1.49
C LEU A 72 2.44 2.21 1.28
N ASN A 73 3.13 2.04 0.17
CA ASN A 73 4.08 3.00 -0.36
C ASN A 73 3.57 3.48 -1.70
N ALA A 74 3.58 4.78 -1.94
CA ALA A 74 3.02 5.31 -3.17
C ALA A 74 3.88 6.43 -3.79
N TYR A 75 3.66 6.59 -5.08
CA TYR A 75 4.25 7.65 -5.91
C TYR A 75 3.11 8.42 -6.57
N LEU A 76 3.15 9.73 -6.46
CA LEU A 76 2.23 10.62 -7.15
C LEU A 76 3.03 11.41 -8.18
N VAL A 77 2.80 11.14 -9.46
CA VAL A 77 3.57 11.69 -10.55
C VAL A 77 2.65 12.07 -11.72
N PRO A 78 3.10 12.96 -12.63
CA PRO A 78 2.41 13.17 -13.89
C PRO A 78 2.23 11.88 -14.68
N SER A 79 1.10 11.70 -15.35
CA SER A 79 0.83 10.47 -16.12
C SER A 79 1.82 10.25 -17.28
N SER A 80 2.43 11.31 -17.80
CA SER A 80 3.49 11.28 -18.82
C SER A 80 4.76 10.57 -18.34
N TRP A 81 5.01 10.53 -17.02
CA TRP A 81 6.20 9.92 -16.42
C TRP A 81 6.08 8.42 -16.18
N GLU A 82 4.95 7.80 -16.54
CA GLU A 82 4.69 6.37 -16.30
C GLU A 82 5.83 5.47 -16.82
N LYS A 83 6.37 5.77 -17.99
CA LYS A 83 7.46 4.99 -18.61
C LYS A 83 8.79 5.12 -17.87
N ASN A 84 9.05 6.25 -17.24
CA ASN A 84 10.32 6.52 -16.55
C ASN A 84 10.35 5.95 -15.13
N LEU A 85 9.18 5.65 -14.55
CA LEU A 85 9.08 5.09 -13.19
C LEU A 85 9.49 3.61 -13.11
N SER A 86 9.60 2.90 -14.24
CA SER A 86 10.02 1.51 -14.27
C SER A 86 11.53 1.32 -14.11
N THR A 87 12.32 2.35 -14.34
CA THR A 87 13.79 2.27 -14.39
C THR A 87 14.50 2.89 -13.19
N ASN A 88 13.83 3.78 -12.44
CA ASN A 88 14.42 4.41 -11.25
C ASN A 88 13.67 3.93 -9.99
N GLU A 89 14.34 3.22 -9.11
CA GLU A 89 13.91 2.98 -7.73
C GLU A 89 13.99 4.28 -6.91
N SER A 90 13.18 5.28 -7.30
CA SER A 90 13.01 6.47 -6.48
C SER A 90 12.32 6.08 -5.17
N LEU A 91 12.75 6.68 -4.07
CA LEU A 91 12.08 6.51 -2.77
C LEU A 91 10.62 6.92 -2.90
N PRO A 92 9.69 6.16 -2.29
CA PRO A 92 8.27 6.51 -2.33
C PRO A 92 8.05 7.89 -1.72
N SER A 93 7.29 8.73 -2.40
CA SER A 93 6.97 10.08 -1.93
C SER A 93 5.85 10.11 -0.89
N LEU A 94 5.03 9.05 -0.87
CA LEU A 94 3.92 8.89 0.06
C LEU A 94 4.01 7.52 0.74
N ALA A 95 3.68 7.49 2.01
CA ALA A 95 3.58 6.27 2.80
C ALA A 95 2.29 6.26 3.62
N GLY A 96 1.79 5.08 3.94
CA GLY A 96 0.58 4.96 4.72
C GLY A 96 0.11 3.53 4.93
N HIS A 97 -1.19 3.35 5.11
CA HIS A 97 -1.77 2.06 5.42
C HIS A 97 -3.17 1.88 4.82
N LEU A 98 -3.52 0.61 4.66
CA LEU A 98 -4.86 0.16 4.29
C LEU A 98 -5.55 -0.43 5.52
N HIS A 99 -6.70 0.13 5.90
CA HIS A 99 -7.50 -0.38 7.00
C HIS A 99 -8.97 -0.41 6.60
N ASN A 100 -9.61 -1.58 6.67
CA ASN A 100 -11.03 -1.77 6.32
C ASN A 100 -11.41 -1.13 4.98
N SER A 101 -10.63 -1.40 3.92
CA SER A 101 -10.78 -0.81 2.57
C SER A 101 -10.55 0.71 2.48
N ARG A 102 -10.13 1.37 3.57
CA ARG A 102 -9.73 2.77 3.56
C ARG A 102 -8.23 2.90 3.37
N VAL A 103 -7.85 3.63 2.34
CA VAL A 103 -6.47 4.00 2.01
C VAL A 103 -6.17 5.34 2.67
N SER A 104 -5.10 5.40 3.47
CA SER A 104 -4.58 6.65 4.03
C SER A 104 -3.11 6.74 3.67
N LEU A 105 -2.74 7.78 2.91
CA LEU A 105 -1.38 8.04 2.46
C LEU A 105 -0.97 9.47 2.82
N LYS A 106 0.24 9.65 3.33
CA LYS A 106 0.81 10.95 3.67
C LYS A 106 2.23 11.05 3.16
N GLY A 107 2.64 12.24 2.78
CA GLY A 107 4.02 12.48 2.34
C GLY A 107 4.19 13.81 1.66
N TYR A 108 5.10 13.85 0.69
CA TYR A 108 5.46 15.08 -0.01
C TYR A 108 5.33 14.91 -1.51
N SER A 109 4.86 15.96 -2.19
CA SER A 109 4.83 16.02 -3.65
C SER A 109 5.18 17.41 -4.13
N HIS A 110 6.22 17.50 -4.94
CA HIS A 110 6.62 18.76 -5.55
C HIS A 110 5.61 19.30 -6.58
N LEU A 111 4.67 18.46 -7.00
CA LEU A 111 3.66 18.81 -8.01
C LEU A 111 2.76 19.96 -7.56
N PHE A 112 2.47 20.05 -6.27
CA PHE A 112 1.54 21.02 -5.72
C PHE A 112 2.20 22.29 -5.19
N LYS A 113 3.53 22.35 -5.16
CA LYS A 113 4.28 23.41 -4.49
C LYS A 113 3.94 24.82 -4.97
N ASN A 114 3.52 24.94 -6.22
CA ASN A 114 3.16 26.22 -6.85
C ASN A 114 1.64 26.40 -7.02
N CYS A 115 0.83 25.52 -6.44
CA CYS A 115 -0.62 25.62 -6.54
C CYS A 115 -1.17 26.59 -5.50
N PRO A 116 -2.12 27.46 -5.85
CA PRO A 116 -2.78 28.33 -4.89
C PRO A 116 -3.42 27.52 -3.76
N GLY A 117 -3.13 27.87 -2.51
CA GLY A 117 -3.68 27.20 -1.34
C GLY A 117 -3.00 25.87 -0.97
N SER A 118 -2.02 25.41 -1.71
CA SER A 118 -1.25 24.23 -1.33
C SER A 118 -0.29 24.49 -0.17
N ASP A 119 0.14 23.41 0.48
CA ASP A 119 1.20 23.48 1.49
C ASP A 119 2.53 23.89 0.84
N PRO A 120 3.24 24.93 1.37
CA PRO A 120 4.49 25.43 0.78
C PRO A 120 5.64 24.41 0.79
N GLU A 121 5.61 23.45 1.72
CA GLU A 121 6.57 22.34 1.77
C GLU A 121 6.18 21.20 0.82
N GLY A 122 4.97 21.26 0.24
CA GLY A 122 4.43 20.22 -0.64
C GLY A 122 3.90 19.01 0.11
N LYS A 123 3.48 19.17 1.37
CA LYS A 123 2.80 18.10 2.12
C LYS A 123 1.49 17.73 1.45
N VAL A 124 1.27 16.44 1.29
CA VAL A 124 0.07 15.86 0.67
C VAL A 124 -0.48 14.77 1.57
N ASN A 125 -1.80 14.76 1.71
CA ASN A 125 -2.55 13.69 2.36
C ASN A 125 -3.61 13.17 1.37
N ILE A 126 -3.71 11.85 1.24
CA ILE A 126 -4.71 11.18 0.41
C ILE A 126 -5.51 10.24 1.30
N GLU A 127 -6.81 10.45 1.36
CA GLU A 127 -7.76 9.55 2.00
C GLU A 127 -8.75 9.06 0.96
N ALA A 128 -8.86 7.76 0.78
CA ALA A 128 -9.71 7.16 -0.22
C ALA A 128 -10.28 5.82 0.24
N ASP A 129 -11.44 5.48 -0.29
CA ASP A 129 -12.06 4.18 -0.10
C ASP A 129 -11.83 3.30 -1.34
N ASP A 130 -11.38 2.06 -1.10
CA ASP A 130 -11.21 1.05 -2.15
C ASP A 130 -12.56 0.43 -2.50
N GLN A 131 -12.93 0.55 -3.78
CA GLN A 131 -14.15 -0.01 -4.36
C GLN A 131 -13.81 -1.05 -5.45
N HIS A 132 -12.87 -1.97 -5.17
CA HIS A 132 -12.42 -3.10 -5.99
C HIS A 132 -11.62 -2.74 -7.26
N LYS A 133 -12.10 -1.84 -8.10
CA LYS A 133 -11.44 -1.43 -9.36
C LYS A 133 -11.21 0.07 -9.44
N GLN A 134 -11.73 0.78 -8.49
CA GLN A 134 -11.58 2.23 -8.39
C GLN A 134 -11.35 2.63 -6.93
N ILE A 135 -10.68 3.74 -6.75
CA ILE A 135 -10.60 4.41 -5.46
C ILE A 135 -11.31 5.75 -5.57
N LYS A 136 -12.13 6.05 -4.58
CA LYS A 136 -12.80 7.34 -4.45
C LYS A 136 -12.30 8.02 -3.18
N GLY A 137 -11.81 9.23 -3.30
CA GLY A 137 -11.21 9.89 -2.15
C GLY A 137 -10.98 11.36 -2.36
N VAL A 138 -10.16 11.89 -1.46
CA VAL A 138 -9.79 13.29 -1.42
C VAL A 138 -8.27 13.40 -1.27
N LEU A 139 -7.67 14.25 -2.07
CA LEU A 139 -6.28 14.67 -1.95
C LEU A 139 -6.27 16.07 -1.33
N THR A 140 -5.55 16.24 -0.24
CA THR A 140 -5.42 17.52 0.44
C THR A 140 -3.97 17.97 0.49
N SER A 141 -3.74 19.28 0.32
CA SER A 141 -2.44 19.93 0.49
C SER A 141 -2.65 21.36 0.94
N GLY A 142 -2.33 21.70 2.19
CA GLY A 142 -2.69 22.97 2.77
C GLY A 142 -4.22 23.18 2.81
N SER A 143 -4.70 24.28 2.21
CA SER A 143 -6.14 24.54 2.02
C SER A 143 -6.71 23.95 0.73
N LEU A 144 -5.85 23.40 -0.14
CA LEU A 144 -6.27 22.72 -1.36
C LEU A 144 -6.96 21.42 -1.02
N ASN A 145 -8.16 21.19 -1.58
CA ASN A 145 -8.96 20.00 -1.38
C ASN A 145 -9.49 19.51 -2.73
N LEU A 146 -8.96 18.38 -3.20
CA LEU A 146 -9.28 17.80 -4.50
C LEU A 146 -9.99 16.45 -4.33
N PRO A 147 -11.31 16.41 -4.46
CA PRO A 147 -12.02 15.14 -4.54
C PRO A 147 -11.69 14.44 -5.88
N PHE A 148 -11.48 13.13 -5.83
CA PHE A 148 -11.15 12.36 -7.02
C PHE A 148 -11.81 10.98 -7.03
N ILE A 149 -11.99 10.47 -8.25
CA ILE A 149 -12.30 9.07 -8.51
C ILE A 149 -11.22 8.59 -9.47
N ALA A 150 -10.48 7.56 -9.09
CA ALA A 150 -9.42 7.01 -9.91
C ALA A 150 -9.71 5.54 -10.22
N GLN A 151 -9.60 5.18 -11.49
CA GLN A 151 -9.75 3.81 -11.93
C GLN A 151 -8.41 3.08 -11.90
N SER A 152 -8.41 1.83 -11.47
CA SER A 152 -7.24 0.97 -11.55
C SER A 152 -6.93 0.67 -13.02
N LYS A 153 -5.72 1.05 -13.45
CA LYS A 153 -5.18 0.60 -14.73
C LYS A 153 -4.71 -0.84 -14.54
N ILE A 154 -5.47 -1.80 -15.03
CA ILE A 154 -5.04 -3.19 -15.07
C ILE A 154 -3.84 -3.23 -16.02
N SER A 155 -2.63 -3.48 -15.47
CA SER A 155 -1.48 -3.81 -16.28
C SER A 155 -1.80 -5.17 -16.92
N GLU A 156 -2.00 -5.19 -18.24
CA GLU A 156 -2.02 -6.45 -19.00
C GLU A 156 -0.71 -7.17 -18.69
N LYS A 157 -0.81 -8.27 -17.95
CA LYS A 157 0.31 -9.19 -17.79
C LYS A 157 0.67 -9.68 -19.21
N THR A 158 1.86 -9.30 -19.64
CA THR A 158 2.54 -9.93 -20.77
C THR A 158 2.37 -11.44 -20.64
N SER A 159 1.72 -12.05 -21.63
CA SER A 159 1.53 -13.50 -21.73
C SER A 159 2.89 -14.19 -21.60
N PRO A 160 2.97 -15.37 -20.95
CA PRO A 160 4.21 -16.11 -20.90
C PRO A 160 4.61 -16.49 -22.32
N ILE A 161 5.84 -16.17 -22.68
CA ILE A 161 6.46 -16.60 -23.93
C ILE A 161 6.53 -18.12 -23.87
N THR A 162 5.71 -18.79 -24.66
CA THR A 162 5.81 -20.22 -24.93
C THR A 162 7.06 -20.43 -25.76
N ASN A 163 8.14 -20.83 -25.14
CA ASN A 163 9.31 -21.35 -25.88
C ASN A 163 8.96 -22.76 -26.35
N HIS A 164 8.93 -22.91 -27.68
CA HIS A 164 9.04 -24.18 -28.41
C HIS A 164 10.48 -24.65 -28.43
#